data_d2504e668cb9d21d9388fcae7412c499
#
_entry.id   d2504e668cb9d21d9388fcae7412c499
#
_cell.length_a   1.000
_cell.length_b   1.000
_cell.length_c   1.000
_cell.angle_alpha   90.00
_cell.angle_beta   90.00
_cell.angle_gamma   90.00
#
_symmetry.space_group_name_H-M   'P 1'
#
loop_
_entity.id
_entity.type
_entity.pdbx_description
1 polymer ?
#
loop_
_entity_poly.entity_id
_entity_poly.type
_entity_poly.pdbx_seq_one_letter_code
_entity_poly.pdbx_strand_id
1 'polypeptide(L)'
;MSVRILNWSNRRALAPIAVAIRSFKEQHPGADVAQVERPLSDFEHQGIEGVAAQYDIVIFDHPFCGRIAASGCFEPLETSLPDLLGDDRAALYIGPSLATYRYRTHVWGAPIDGATQNAAYRPDLLERVGGKVPRSHGDVLELGRRARHAGMWLGTALQTPHAFMSILSYMANMGQPVRADDDALLEIPRASFARAYQAMHDVMQLSPPEARGWNSIDLHEQMIARDDIVYTPAVYGYATYGEEDMRHRLGFAPFAGLEAPYHAGSTIGGTALGLSASASDRDMALAFIRHALQLGIVERRIGRHHGQAAARAEWDDQEIDRIFNGFQSGSYSSMETAWTRPRYPGYPEFQRKAGEAMASCLLAGADVAKAHGMLCDIAGLGVRAGAAR
;
A
#
# COMPACT_ATOMS: atom_id res chain seq x y z
N MET A 1 7.02 32.93 -4.11
CA MET A 1 5.79 32.20 -3.71
C MET A 1 6.23 30.94 -3.01
N SER A 2 5.42 30.41 -2.08
CA SER A 2 5.78 29.23 -1.28
C SER A 2 5.08 28.01 -1.86
N VAL A 3 5.82 26.94 -2.18
CA VAL A 3 5.26 25.63 -2.58
C VAL A 3 4.96 24.81 -1.33
N ARG A 4 3.68 24.49 -1.13
CA ARG A 4 3.21 23.72 0.01
C ARG A 4 2.91 22.28 -0.40
N ILE A 5 3.55 21.32 0.28
CA ILE A 5 3.42 19.89 0.02
C ILE A 5 2.60 19.27 1.14
N LEU A 6 1.44 18.69 0.84
CA LEU A 6 0.69 17.92 1.81
C LEU A 6 1.21 16.50 1.89
N ASN A 7 1.55 16.05 3.11
CA ASN A 7 2.08 14.72 3.40
C ASN A 7 1.37 14.10 4.60
N TRP A 8 1.53 12.81 4.85
CA TRP A 8 0.95 12.10 5.99
C TRP A 8 1.99 11.87 7.10
N SER A 9 1.52 11.91 8.35
CA SER A 9 2.35 11.86 9.56
C SER A 9 2.91 10.47 9.80
N ASN A 10 4.03 10.14 9.15
CA ASN A 10 4.83 8.95 9.40
C ASN A 10 6.29 9.19 8.99
N ARG A 11 7.24 8.62 9.73
CA ARG A 11 8.68 8.72 9.44
C ARG A 11 9.01 8.33 8.00
N ARG A 12 8.41 7.24 7.48
CA ARG A 12 8.58 6.75 6.12
C ARG A 12 8.20 7.79 5.05
N ALA A 13 7.20 8.62 5.33
CA ALA A 13 6.73 9.64 4.39
C ALA A 13 7.45 10.97 4.56
N LEU A 14 7.62 11.41 5.79
CA LEU A 14 8.13 12.76 6.10
C LEU A 14 9.62 12.89 5.87
N ALA A 15 10.42 11.90 6.26
CA ALA A 15 11.87 11.99 6.22
C ALA A 15 12.44 12.08 4.79
N PRO A 16 11.99 11.27 3.80
CA PRO A 16 12.46 11.41 2.42
C PRO A 16 12.13 12.77 1.79
N ILE A 17 10.93 13.27 2.04
CA ILE A 17 10.50 14.58 1.51
C ILE A 17 11.28 15.71 2.17
N ALA A 18 11.59 15.62 3.47
CA ALA A 18 12.45 16.58 4.15
C ALA A 18 13.87 16.63 3.55
N VAL A 19 14.42 15.47 3.17
CA VAL A 19 15.70 15.38 2.44
C VAL A 19 15.59 16.01 1.07
N ALA A 20 14.53 15.72 0.32
CA ALA A 20 14.29 16.31 -0.99
C ALA A 20 14.16 17.83 -0.91
N ILE A 21 13.41 18.36 0.07
CA ILE A 21 13.29 19.81 0.29
C ILE A 21 14.64 20.46 0.59
N ARG A 22 15.45 19.86 1.47
CA ARG A 22 16.77 20.39 1.82
C ARG A 22 17.69 20.43 0.60
N SER A 23 17.81 19.31 -0.10
CA SER A 23 18.62 19.18 -1.32
C SER A 23 18.16 20.14 -2.42
N PHE A 24 16.84 20.31 -2.57
CA PHE A 24 16.29 21.25 -3.54
C PHE A 24 16.64 22.70 -3.22
N LYS A 25 16.55 23.11 -1.95
CA LYS A 25 16.92 24.48 -1.51
C LYS A 25 18.41 24.77 -1.67
N GLU A 26 19.28 23.75 -1.54
CA GLU A 26 20.72 23.89 -1.82
C GLU A 26 20.99 24.21 -3.30
N GLN A 27 20.23 23.64 -4.21
CA GLN A 27 20.35 23.85 -5.66
C GLN A 27 19.58 25.10 -6.14
N HIS A 28 18.55 25.50 -5.40
CA HIS A 28 17.69 26.65 -5.71
C HIS A 28 17.65 27.63 -4.53
N PRO A 29 18.72 28.42 -4.31
CA PRO A 29 18.75 29.40 -3.22
C PRO A 29 17.57 30.39 -3.36
N GLY A 30 16.75 30.49 -2.33
CA GLY A 30 15.55 31.33 -2.32
C GLY A 30 14.26 30.61 -2.64
N ALA A 31 14.30 29.31 -2.99
CA ALA A 31 13.09 28.50 -3.10
C ALA A 31 12.41 28.34 -1.73
N ASP A 32 11.14 28.70 -1.66
CA ASP A 32 10.31 28.49 -0.47
C ASP A 32 9.43 27.27 -0.69
N VAL A 33 9.90 26.10 -0.24
CA VAL A 33 9.22 24.81 -0.32
C VAL A 33 9.11 24.23 1.08
N ALA A 34 7.91 23.83 1.49
CA ALA A 34 7.65 23.26 2.80
C ALA A 34 6.63 22.13 2.75
N GLN A 35 6.83 21.09 3.56
CA GLN A 35 5.81 20.06 3.76
C GLN A 35 4.93 20.39 4.97
N VAL A 36 3.64 20.05 4.85
CA VAL A 36 2.63 20.10 5.90
C VAL A 36 2.14 18.70 6.13
N GLU A 37 2.14 18.26 7.37
CA GLU A 37 1.73 16.90 7.73
C GLU A 37 0.29 16.85 8.26
N ARG A 38 -0.35 15.71 8.06
CA ARG A 38 -1.65 15.38 8.66
C ARG A 38 -1.72 13.90 9.04
N PRO A 39 -2.64 13.51 9.96
CA PRO A 39 -2.85 12.11 10.34
C PRO A 39 -3.16 11.22 9.13
N LEU A 40 -2.76 9.94 9.20
CA LEU A 40 -3.01 8.94 8.16
C LEU A 40 -4.51 8.76 7.90
N SER A 41 -5.35 8.79 8.95
CA SER A 41 -6.79 8.72 8.83
C SER A 41 -7.38 9.81 7.93
N ASP A 42 -6.87 11.02 8.05
CA ASP A 42 -7.31 12.16 7.22
C ASP A 42 -6.83 11.99 5.78
N PHE A 43 -5.62 11.45 5.60
CA PHE A 43 -5.07 11.12 4.29
C PHE A 43 -5.95 10.10 3.54
N GLU A 44 -6.49 9.10 4.23
CA GLU A 44 -7.31 8.05 3.62
C GLU A 44 -8.76 8.50 3.35
N HIS A 45 -9.28 9.51 4.06
CA HIS A 45 -10.71 9.83 4.06
C HIS A 45 -11.09 11.20 3.51
N GLN A 46 -10.14 12.16 3.40
CA GLN A 46 -10.47 13.48 2.87
C GLN A 46 -10.69 13.47 1.34
N GLY A 47 -11.62 14.29 0.88
CA GLY A 47 -11.84 14.49 -0.55
C GLY A 47 -10.62 15.12 -1.21
N ILE A 48 -10.10 14.47 -2.24
CA ILE A 48 -8.87 14.87 -2.95
C ILE A 48 -8.96 16.28 -3.53
N GLU A 49 -10.15 16.69 -3.99
CA GLU A 49 -10.39 18.00 -4.56
C GLU A 49 -10.22 19.12 -3.53
N GLY A 50 -10.72 18.88 -2.31
CA GLY A 50 -10.62 19.87 -1.23
C GLY A 50 -9.19 20.12 -0.77
N VAL A 51 -8.33 19.10 -0.83
CA VAL A 51 -6.91 19.27 -0.51
C VAL A 51 -6.13 19.84 -1.69
N ALA A 52 -6.45 19.47 -2.92
CA ALA A 52 -5.84 20.05 -4.12
C ALA A 52 -6.00 21.57 -4.17
N ALA A 53 -7.15 22.08 -3.73
CA ALA A 53 -7.41 23.51 -3.69
C ALA A 53 -6.56 24.29 -2.65
N GLN A 54 -5.89 23.59 -1.72
CA GLN A 54 -5.17 24.21 -0.61
C GLN A 54 -3.65 24.03 -0.69
N TYR A 55 -3.16 23.08 -1.47
CA TYR A 55 -1.76 22.70 -1.56
C TYR A 55 -1.30 22.62 -3.01
N ASP A 56 -0.03 22.95 -3.25
CA ASP A 56 0.56 22.94 -4.60
C ASP A 56 0.92 21.51 -5.04
N ILE A 57 1.41 20.70 -4.08
CA ILE A 57 1.71 19.29 -4.27
C ILE A 57 0.97 18.49 -3.20
N VAL A 58 0.32 17.42 -3.60
CA VAL A 58 -0.38 16.50 -2.70
C VAL A 58 0.21 15.11 -2.86
N ILE A 59 0.64 14.51 -1.75
CA ILE A 59 1.01 13.10 -1.74
C ILE A 59 -0.29 12.29 -1.59
N PHE A 60 -0.51 11.31 -2.49
CA PHE A 60 -1.78 10.58 -2.56
C PHE A 60 -1.60 9.12 -3.00
N ASP A 61 -2.60 8.27 -2.72
CA ASP A 61 -2.65 6.86 -3.15
C ASP A 61 -3.42 6.72 -4.47
N HIS A 62 -3.01 5.77 -5.31
CA HIS A 62 -3.48 5.55 -6.67
C HIS A 62 -4.99 5.32 -6.88
N PRO A 63 -5.78 4.80 -5.93
CA PRO A 63 -7.23 4.68 -6.10
C PRO A 63 -7.94 6.00 -6.40
N PHE A 64 -7.33 7.13 -6.08
CA PHE A 64 -7.88 8.46 -6.37
C PHE A 64 -7.70 8.91 -7.83
N CYS A 65 -6.90 8.21 -8.65
CA CYS A 65 -6.59 8.66 -10.03
C CYS A 65 -7.84 8.92 -10.88
N GLY A 66 -8.85 8.06 -10.80
CA GLY A 66 -10.10 8.28 -11.56
C GLY A 66 -10.90 9.49 -11.09
N ARG A 67 -10.93 9.73 -9.77
CA ARG A 67 -11.59 10.91 -9.21
C ARG A 67 -10.84 12.20 -9.55
N ILE A 68 -9.50 12.15 -9.53
CA ILE A 68 -8.63 13.23 -9.99
C ILE A 68 -8.89 13.54 -11.48
N ALA A 69 -8.92 12.50 -12.32
CA ALA A 69 -9.20 12.64 -13.75
C ALA A 69 -10.60 13.23 -14.04
N ALA A 70 -11.59 12.84 -13.24
CA ALA A 70 -12.97 13.33 -13.41
C ALA A 70 -13.13 14.78 -12.94
N SER A 71 -12.43 15.20 -11.89
CA SER A 71 -12.51 16.54 -11.33
C SER A 71 -11.55 17.54 -11.98
N GLY A 72 -10.46 17.06 -12.60
CA GLY A 72 -9.39 17.91 -13.13
C GLY A 72 -8.61 18.67 -12.04
N CYS A 73 -8.64 18.18 -10.78
CA CYS A 73 -8.00 18.89 -9.67
C CYS A 73 -6.47 18.75 -9.64
N PHE A 74 -5.87 17.82 -10.41
CA PHE A 74 -4.45 17.72 -10.65
C PHE A 74 -4.13 17.85 -12.13
N GLU A 75 -2.87 18.20 -12.44
CA GLU A 75 -2.34 18.17 -13.80
C GLU A 75 -1.75 16.80 -14.14
N PRO A 76 -1.89 16.33 -15.40
CA PRO A 76 -1.14 15.21 -15.92
C PRO A 76 0.37 15.52 -15.97
N LEU A 77 1.19 14.56 -15.59
CA LEU A 77 2.63 14.81 -15.40
C LEU A 77 3.51 14.27 -16.54
N GLU A 78 3.06 13.29 -17.33
CA GLU A 78 3.86 12.63 -18.36
C GLU A 78 4.35 13.59 -19.46
N THR A 79 3.57 14.60 -19.79
CA THR A 79 3.93 15.61 -20.80
C THR A 79 5.04 16.53 -20.31
N SER A 80 5.01 16.89 -19.02
CA SER A 80 6.00 17.78 -18.39
C SER A 80 7.28 17.04 -17.95
N LEU A 81 7.17 15.73 -17.70
CA LEU A 81 8.27 14.87 -17.23
C LEU A 81 8.40 13.59 -18.08
N PRO A 82 8.51 13.67 -19.42
CA PRO A 82 8.48 12.50 -20.31
C PRO A 82 9.67 11.57 -20.08
N ASP A 83 10.80 12.10 -19.67
CA ASP A 83 12.02 11.36 -19.36
C ASP A 83 11.93 10.51 -18.07
N LEU A 84 10.96 10.80 -17.20
CA LEU A 84 10.74 10.10 -15.94
C LEU A 84 9.41 9.33 -15.90
N LEU A 85 8.36 9.84 -16.56
CA LEU A 85 6.99 9.33 -16.44
C LEU A 85 6.37 8.90 -17.79
N GLY A 86 7.14 8.95 -18.87
CA GLY A 86 6.70 8.50 -20.20
C GLY A 86 6.35 7.00 -20.26
N ASP A 87 5.76 6.57 -21.38
CA ASP A 87 5.27 5.18 -21.54
C ASP A 87 6.37 4.11 -21.45
N ASP A 88 7.57 4.46 -21.86
CA ASP A 88 8.76 3.60 -21.85
C ASP A 88 9.56 3.66 -20.52
N ARG A 89 9.09 4.34 -19.51
CA ARG A 89 9.78 4.59 -18.22
C ARG A 89 9.40 3.63 -17.10
N ALA A 90 8.55 2.65 -17.35
CA ALA A 90 8.12 1.69 -16.33
C ALA A 90 9.30 0.96 -15.65
N ALA A 91 10.39 0.70 -16.40
CA ALA A 91 11.58 0.05 -15.85
C ALA A 91 12.34 0.86 -14.80
N LEU A 92 12.10 2.17 -14.66
CA LEU A 92 12.68 2.99 -13.61
C LEU A 92 12.04 2.72 -12.23
N TYR A 93 10.89 2.07 -12.21
CA TYR A 93 10.07 1.85 -11.02
C TYR A 93 9.93 0.37 -10.70
N ILE A 94 9.81 0.06 -9.41
CA ILE A 94 9.60 -1.31 -8.95
C ILE A 94 8.17 -1.77 -9.26
N GLY A 95 8.03 -2.97 -9.83
CA GLY A 95 6.74 -3.56 -10.14
C GLY A 95 5.82 -2.61 -10.91
N PRO A 96 4.51 -2.57 -10.64
CA PRO A 96 3.56 -1.72 -11.33
C PRO A 96 3.48 -0.28 -10.78
N SER A 97 4.46 0.22 -9.99
CA SER A 97 4.37 1.52 -9.30
C SER A 97 4.02 2.69 -10.22
N LEU A 98 4.65 2.80 -11.40
CA LEU A 98 4.28 3.85 -12.37
C LEU A 98 2.89 3.60 -12.98
N ALA A 99 2.61 2.35 -13.36
CA ALA A 99 1.35 1.99 -14.01
C ALA A 99 0.13 2.22 -13.10
N THR A 100 0.30 2.15 -11.77
CA THR A 100 -0.81 2.38 -10.83
C THR A 100 -1.32 3.82 -10.86
N TYR A 101 -0.46 4.78 -11.16
CA TYR A 101 -0.82 6.20 -11.27
C TYR A 101 -1.22 6.61 -12.68
N ARG A 102 -1.15 5.68 -13.63
CA ARG A 102 -1.71 5.90 -14.98
C ARG A 102 -3.18 5.50 -14.99
N TYR A 103 -4.05 6.47 -15.28
CA TYR A 103 -5.47 6.23 -15.46
C TYR A 103 -5.92 6.84 -16.77
N ARG A 104 -6.60 6.03 -17.62
CA ARG A 104 -6.82 6.33 -19.03
C ARG A 104 -5.48 6.62 -19.72
N THR A 105 -5.32 7.77 -20.36
CA THR A 105 -4.13 8.16 -21.13
C THR A 105 -3.10 8.95 -20.33
N HIS A 106 -3.38 9.30 -19.05
CA HIS A 106 -2.58 10.24 -18.28
C HIS A 106 -1.95 9.63 -17.03
N VAL A 107 -0.80 10.17 -16.62
CA VAL A 107 -0.14 9.89 -15.33
C VAL A 107 -0.46 11.01 -14.36
N TRP A 108 -1.26 10.69 -13.35
CA TRP A 108 -1.81 11.65 -12.39
C TRP A 108 -0.94 11.87 -11.15
N GLY A 109 0.11 11.08 -10.99
CA GLY A 109 1.05 11.21 -9.89
C GLY A 109 2.41 10.64 -10.22
N ALA A 110 3.45 11.29 -9.70
CA ALA A 110 4.84 10.86 -9.78
C ALA A 110 5.16 9.89 -8.62
N PRO A 111 5.34 8.58 -8.83
CA PRO A 111 5.52 7.62 -7.75
C PRO A 111 6.81 7.93 -6.97
N ILE A 112 6.67 8.17 -5.66
CA ILE A 112 7.80 8.46 -4.77
C ILE A 112 8.04 7.34 -3.74
N ASP A 113 6.96 6.66 -3.34
CA ASP A 113 6.97 5.58 -2.36
C ASP A 113 6.31 4.33 -2.94
N GLY A 114 6.94 3.16 -2.74
CA GLY A 114 6.49 1.87 -3.25
C GLY A 114 6.18 0.90 -2.11
N ALA A 115 4.98 0.37 -2.06
CA ALA A 115 4.54 -0.60 -1.07
C ALA A 115 3.66 -1.68 -1.67
N THR A 116 3.68 -2.84 -1.03
CA THR A 116 2.69 -3.90 -1.25
C THR A 116 2.45 -4.64 0.06
N GLN A 117 1.40 -5.45 0.11
CA GLN A 117 1.30 -6.39 1.20
C GLN A 117 2.35 -7.49 1.04
N ASN A 118 3.13 -7.67 2.09
CA ASN A 118 4.15 -8.70 2.23
C ASN A 118 4.02 -9.34 3.62
N ALA A 119 4.81 -10.36 3.91
CA ALA A 119 4.92 -10.92 5.24
C ALA A 119 5.97 -10.17 6.07
N ALA A 120 5.72 -10.08 7.38
CA ALA A 120 6.71 -9.63 8.35
C ALA A 120 6.77 -10.64 9.52
N TYR A 121 7.94 -10.77 10.15
CA TYR A 121 8.12 -11.72 11.23
C TYR A 121 9.17 -11.28 12.25
N ARG A 122 9.10 -11.85 13.45
CA ARG A 122 10.09 -11.75 14.52
C ARG A 122 11.06 -12.93 14.41
N PRO A 123 12.31 -12.72 13.97
CA PRO A 123 13.27 -13.81 13.77
C PRO A 123 13.48 -14.65 15.04
N ASP A 124 13.62 -14.01 16.18
CA ASP A 124 13.82 -14.64 17.48
C ASP A 124 12.61 -15.49 17.93
N LEU A 125 11.38 -15.00 17.71
CA LEU A 125 10.18 -15.75 18.05
C LEU A 125 9.92 -16.89 17.08
N LEU A 126 10.24 -16.71 15.80
CA LEU A 126 10.13 -17.74 14.77
C LEU A 126 11.06 -18.92 15.10
N GLU A 127 12.30 -18.64 15.53
CA GLU A 127 13.25 -19.66 16.00
C GLU A 127 12.72 -20.40 17.23
N ARG A 128 12.18 -19.68 18.22
CA ARG A 128 11.61 -20.25 19.46
C ARG A 128 10.48 -21.24 19.19
N VAL A 129 9.66 -21.05 18.16
CA VAL A 129 8.61 -22.00 17.79
C VAL A 129 9.09 -23.07 16.82
N GLY A 130 10.41 -23.14 16.52
CA GLY A 130 10.99 -24.08 15.57
C GLY A 130 10.42 -23.91 14.16
N GLY A 131 9.97 -22.67 13.82
CA GLY A 131 9.31 -22.35 12.58
C GLY A 131 10.30 -21.99 11.46
N LYS A 132 9.79 -22.08 10.24
CA LYS A 132 10.42 -21.51 9.05
C LYS A 132 9.53 -20.41 8.51
N VAL A 133 10.10 -19.48 7.76
CA VAL A 133 9.32 -18.44 7.06
C VAL A 133 8.35 -19.12 6.08
N PRO A 134 7.03 -18.94 6.23
CA PRO A 134 6.01 -19.50 5.35
C PRO A 134 6.17 -19.04 3.91
N ARG A 135 5.91 -19.94 2.97
CA ARG A 135 5.89 -19.65 1.53
C ARG A 135 4.48 -19.67 0.95
N SER A 136 3.57 -20.38 1.59
CA SER A 136 2.17 -20.53 1.18
C SER A 136 1.24 -20.28 2.36
N HIS A 137 -0.04 -20.04 2.07
CA HIS A 137 -1.06 -19.95 3.12
C HIS A 137 -1.15 -21.23 3.98
N GLY A 138 -0.93 -22.40 3.39
CA GLY A 138 -0.85 -23.66 4.14
C GLY A 138 0.27 -23.65 5.20
N ASP A 139 1.45 -23.15 4.84
CA ASP A 139 2.56 -23.00 5.77
C ASP A 139 2.25 -21.98 6.88
N VAL A 140 1.50 -20.91 6.54
CA VAL A 140 1.04 -19.90 7.52
C VAL A 140 0.17 -20.56 8.60
N LEU A 141 -0.79 -21.39 8.20
CA LEU A 141 -1.66 -22.08 9.15
C LEU A 141 -0.89 -23.09 10.01
N GLU A 142 0.11 -23.77 9.44
CA GLU A 142 0.97 -24.68 10.20
C GLU A 142 1.81 -23.92 11.24
N LEU A 143 2.45 -22.82 10.83
CA LEU A 143 3.17 -21.93 11.76
C LEU A 143 2.25 -21.40 12.85
N GLY A 144 1.03 -20.97 12.49
CA GLY A 144 0.05 -20.46 13.44
C GLY A 144 -0.34 -21.48 14.51
N ARG A 145 -0.54 -22.75 14.13
CA ARG A 145 -0.79 -23.84 15.10
C ARG A 145 0.39 -24.05 16.06
N ARG A 146 1.62 -24.04 15.54
CA ARG A 146 2.85 -24.13 16.37
C ARG A 146 2.97 -22.95 17.33
N ALA A 147 2.74 -21.72 16.83
CA ALA A 147 2.75 -20.52 17.66
C ALA A 147 1.72 -20.63 18.80
N ARG A 148 0.49 -21.07 18.50
CA ARG A 148 -0.57 -21.27 19.51
C ARG A 148 -0.20 -22.30 20.56
N HIS A 149 0.44 -23.41 20.20
CA HIS A 149 0.96 -24.39 21.15
C HIS A 149 2.04 -23.83 22.08
N ALA A 150 2.81 -22.84 21.59
CA ALA A 150 3.83 -22.14 22.38
C ALA A 150 3.28 -20.92 23.15
N GLY A 151 1.96 -20.71 23.17
CA GLY A 151 1.33 -19.54 23.79
C GLY A 151 1.50 -18.23 23.02
N MET A 152 1.83 -18.31 21.73
CA MET A 152 2.07 -17.17 20.83
C MET A 152 0.99 -17.07 19.75
N TRP A 153 1.06 -16.02 18.95
CA TRP A 153 0.06 -15.66 17.95
C TRP A 153 0.70 -15.38 16.59
N LEU A 154 -0.13 -15.48 15.56
CA LEU A 154 0.07 -14.72 14.32
C LEU A 154 -0.48 -13.30 14.50
N GLY A 155 -0.08 -12.39 13.62
CA GLY A 155 -0.67 -11.05 13.56
C GLY A 155 -1.51 -10.87 12.31
N THR A 156 -2.55 -10.04 12.38
CA THR A 156 -3.27 -9.56 11.21
C THR A 156 -3.80 -8.16 11.46
N ALA A 157 -3.86 -7.33 10.42
CA ALA A 157 -4.46 -6.00 10.47
C ALA A 157 -5.94 -6.11 10.08
N LEU A 158 -6.85 -5.89 11.03
CA LEU A 158 -8.30 -6.02 10.81
C LEU A 158 -9.03 -4.68 10.72
N GLN A 159 -8.41 -3.58 11.15
CA GLN A 159 -9.00 -2.24 11.03
C GLN A 159 -9.26 -1.91 9.55
N THR A 160 -10.34 -1.20 9.28
CA THR A 160 -10.66 -0.67 7.95
C THR A 160 -9.53 0.23 7.43
N PRO A 161 -9.08 0.08 6.15
CA PRO A 161 -9.54 -0.90 5.13
C PRO A 161 -8.71 -2.19 5.07
N HIS A 162 -7.78 -2.44 5.99
CA HIS A 162 -6.70 -3.44 5.87
C HIS A 162 -7.21 -4.88 5.70
N ALA A 163 -8.25 -5.29 6.44
CA ALA A 163 -8.83 -6.62 6.26
C ALA A 163 -9.31 -6.86 4.82
N PHE A 164 -9.95 -5.86 4.22
CA PHE A 164 -10.41 -5.93 2.83
C PHE A 164 -9.23 -5.96 1.85
N MET A 165 -8.17 -5.19 2.10
CA MET A 165 -6.97 -5.23 1.26
C MET A 165 -6.34 -6.63 1.23
N SER A 166 -6.31 -7.34 2.35
CA SER A 166 -5.80 -8.71 2.39
C SER A 166 -6.71 -9.70 1.65
N ILE A 167 -8.04 -9.55 1.74
CA ILE A 167 -9.00 -10.31 0.92
C ILE A 167 -8.71 -10.08 -0.57
N LEU A 168 -8.52 -8.84 -1.00
CA LEU A 168 -8.19 -8.49 -2.39
C LEU A 168 -6.86 -9.12 -2.84
N SER A 169 -5.84 -9.14 -1.98
CA SER A 169 -4.57 -9.78 -2.27
C SER A 169 -4.72 -11.28 -2.50
N TYR A 170 -5.48 -11.98 -1.67
CA TYR A 170 -5.76 -13.39 -1.88
C TYR A 170 -6.56 -13.66 -3.16
N MET A 171 -7.56 -12.81 -3.47
CA MET A 171 -8.33 -12.93 -4.74
C MET A 171 -7.43 -12.73 -5.95
N ALA A 172 -6.56 -11.72 -5.93
CA ALA A 172 -5.63 -11.44 -7.00
C ALA A 172 -4.56 -12.54 -7.16
N ASN A 173 -4.06 -13.11 -6.05
CA ASN A 173 -3.16 -14.27 -6.09
C ASN A 173 -3.76 -15.47 -6.83
N MET A 174 -5.06 -15.70 -6.70
CA MET A 174 -5.77 -16.76 -7.41
C MET A 174 -6.10 -16.40 -8.88
N GLY A 175 -5.60 -15.28 -9.41
CA GLY A 175 -5.88 -14.82 -10.78
C GLY A 175 -7.32 -14.34 -11.00
N GLN A 176 -8.11 -14.19 -9.95
CA GLN A 176 -9.51 -13.77 -10.00
C GLN A 176 -9.77 -12.56 -9.08
N PRO A 177 -9.10 -11.41 -9.35
CA PRO A 177 -9.28 -10.20 -8.56
C PRO A 177 -10.66 -9.57 -8.78
N VAL A 178 -11.00 -8.63 -7.92
CA VAL A 178 -12.06 -7.66 -8.22
C VAL A 178 -11.65 -6.86 -9.45
N ARG A 179 -12.56 -6.73 -10.41
CA ARG A 179 -12.34 -5.99 -11.66
C ARG A 179 -13.34 -4.85 -11.76
N ALA A 180 -12.95 -3.80 -12.45
CA ALA A 180 -13.83 -2.72 -12.87
C ALA A 180 -13.55 -2.39 -14.33
N ASP A 181 -14.60 -2.16 -15.09
CA ASP A 181 -14.48 -1.55 -16.42
C ASP A 181 -14.49 0.00 -16.31
N ASP A 182 -14.35 0.68 -17.46
CA ASP A 182 -14.35 2.14 -17.52
C ASP A 182 -15.71 2.76 -17.12
N ASP A 183 -16.80 1.97 -17.15
CA ASP A 183 -18.15 2.37 -16.75
C ASP A 183 -18.41 2.10 -15.25
N ALA A 184 -17.39 1.78 -14.50
CA ALA A 184 -17.45 1.47 -13.06
C ALA A 184 -18.31 0.25 -12.71
N LEU A 185 -18.48 -0.69 -13.63
CA LEU A 185 -19.09 -1.98 -13.35
C LEU A 185 -18.09 -2.87 -12.64
N LEU A 186 -18.34 -3.11 -11.36
CA LEU A 186 -17.51 -4.00 -10.56
C LEU A 186 -17.92 -5.46 -10.79
N GLU A 187 -16.93 -6.31 -11.03
CA GLU A 187 -17.06 -7.75 -10.97
C GLU A 187 -16.37 -8.27 -9.71
N ILE A 188 -17.11 -8.99 -8.88
CA ILE A 188 -16.61 -9.59 -7.63
C ILE A 188 -16.79 -11.10 -7.72
N PRO A 189 -15.77 -11.84 -8.21
CA PRO A 189 -15.89 -13.29 -8.42
C PRO A 189 -16.15 -14.03 -7.12
N ARG A 190 -17.29 -14.68 -7.00
CA ARG A 190 -17.76 -15.32 -5.76
C ARG A 190 -16.83 -16.43 -5.27
N ALA A 191 -16.27 -17.23 -6.17
CA ALA A 191 -15.44 -18.37 -5.81
C ALA A 191 -14.11 -17.92 -5.18
N SER A 192 -13.41 -16.95 -5.79
CA SER A 192 -12.16 -16.41 -5.23
C SER A 192 -12.42 -15.59 -3.96
N PHE A 193 -13.51 -14.82 -3.92
CA PHE A 193 -13.91 -14.12 -2.70
C PHE A 193 -14.13 -15.09 -1.54
N ALA A 194 -14.85 -16.19 -1.76
CA ALA A 194 -15.12 -17.19 -0.72
C ALA A 194 -13.83 -17.76 -0.12
N ARG A 195 -12.87 -18.13 -0.96
CA ARG A 195 -11.58 -18.66 -0.53
C ARG A 195 -10.73 -17.59 0.18
N ALA A 196 -10.71 -16.37 -0.33
CA ALA A 196 -9.98 -15.26 0.26
C ALA A 196 -10.55 -14.86 1.64
N TYR A 197 -11.87 -14.79 1.75
CA TYR A 197 -12.56 -14.51 3.01
C TYR A 197 -12.28 -15.59 4.06
N GLN A 198 -12.31 -16.88 3.66
CA GLN A 198 -11.97 -17.99 4.55
C GLN A 198 -10.51 -17.91 5.00
N ALA A 199 -9.57 -17.61 4.09
CA ALA A 199 -8.16 -17.45 4.44
C ALA A 199 -7.94 -16.34 5.47
N MET A 200 -8.62 -15.20 5.31
CA MET A 200 -8.57 -14.12 6.31
C MET A 200 -9.17 -14.54 7.64
N HIS A 201 -10.30 -15.26 7.62
CA HIS A 201 -10.92 -15.77 8.82
C HIS A 201 -9.98 -16.74 9.57
N ASP A 202 -9.30 -17.64 8.85
CA ASP A 202 -8.37 -18.61 9.44
C ASP A 202 -7.19 -17.91 10.12
N VAL A 203 -6.59 -16.89 9.50
CA VAL A 203 -5.51 -16.09 10.12
C VAL A 203 -6.03 -15.31 11.33
N MET A 204 -7.24 -14.75 11.24
CA MET A 204 -7.86 -14.03 12.36
C MET A 204 -8.05 -14.93 13.59
N GLN A 205 -8.43 -16.21 13.42
CA GLN A 205 -8.56 -17.17 14.54
C GLN A 205 -7.21 -17.50 15.21
N LEU A 206 -6.11 -17.29 14.50
CA LEU A 206 -4.75 -17.48 15.01
C LEU A 206 -4.11 -16.19 15.52
N SER A 207 -4.85 -15.07 15.47
CA SER A 207 -4.41 -13.74 15.91
C SER A 207 -5.01 -13.38 17.29
N PRO A 208 -4.35 -12.51 18.07
CA PRO A 208 -4.89 -12.10 19.36
C PRO A 208 -6.17 -11.26 19.18
N PRO A 209 -7.09 -11.24 20.16
CA PRO A 209 -8.35 -10.49 20.06
C PRO A 209 -8.18 -9.00 19.79
N GLU A 210 -7.07 -8.40 20.24
CA GLU A 210 -6.74 -6.99 20.04
C GLU A 210 -6.47 -6.62 18.59
N ALA A 211 -6.13 -7.61 17.74
CA ALA A 211 -5.86 -7.42 16.31
C ALA A 211 -7.02 -6.76 15.56
N ARG A 212 -8.23 -6.85 16.10
CA ARG A 212 -9.43 -6.18 15.56
C ARG A 212 -9.31 -4.66 15.44
N GLY A 213 -8.47 -4.03 16.27
CA GLY A 213 -8.24 -2.60 16.28
C GLY A 213 -6.95 -2.17 15.57
N TRP A 214 -6.18 -3.10 14.96
CA TRP A 214 -4.90 -2.78 14.37
C TRP A 214 -5.00 -2.49 12.87
N ASN A 215 -4.37 -1.39 12.46
CA ASN A 215 -3.95 -1.15 11.09
C ASN A 215 -2.55 -1.76 10.84
N SER A 216 -1.95 -1.50 9.69
CA SER A 216 -0.61 -2.03 9.38
C SER A 216 0.48 -1.45 10.28
N ILE A 217 0.39 -0.19 10.69
CA ILE A 217 1.35 0.45 11.60
C ILE A 217 1.21 -0.16 12.98
N ASP A 218 -0.04 -0.20 13.51
CA ASP A 218 -0.31 -0.78 14.83
C ASP A 218 0.20 -2.21 14.93
N LEU A 219 -0.03 -3.03 13.88
CA LEU A 219 0.45 -4.41 13.87
C LEU A 219 1.97 -4.49 13.97
N HIS A 220 2.73 -3.69 13.20
CA HIS A 220 4.18 -3.67 13.31
C HIS A 220 4.65 -3.20 14.70
N GLU A 221 4.02 -2.15 15.24
CA GLU A 221 4.29 -1.67 16.60
C GLU A 221 4.05 -2.76 17.66
N GLN A 222 2.95 -3.51 17.53
CA GLN A 222 2.68 -4.64 18.42
C GLN A 222 3.71 -5.77 18.26
N MET A 223 4.16 -6.04 17.04
CA MET A 223 5.19 -7.07 16.80
C MET A 223 6.54 -6.71 17.44
N ILE A 224 6.93 -5.42 17.45
CA ILE A 224 8.19 -5.00 18.08
C ILE A 224 8.04 -4.76 19.59
N ALA A 225 6.84 -4.52 20.11
CA ALA A 225 6.60 -4.25 21.52
C ALA A 225 6.35 -5.55 22.35
N ARG A 226 5.72 -6.55 21.75
CA ARG A 226 5.30 -7.80 22.39
C ARG A 226 6.26 -8.95 22.06
N ASP A 227 6.29 -9.97 22.93
CA ASP A 227 7.11 -11.16 22.76
C ASP A 227 6.27 -12.42 22.44
N ASP A 228 5.11 -12.22 21.82
CA ASP A 228 4.15 -13.27 21.51
C ASP A 228 3.52 -13.19 20.10
N ILE A 229 3.91 -12.24 19.24
CA ILE A 229 3.45 -12.16 17.85
C ILE A 229 4.59 -12.56 16.92
N VAL A 230 4.50 -13.75 16.34
CA VAL A 230 5.59 -14.38 15.59
C VAL A 230 5.69 -13.90 14.15
N TYR A 231 4.54 -13.78 13.46
CA TYR A 231 4.48 -13.62 12.01
C TYR A 231 3.16 -13.03 11.56
N THR A 232 3.17 -12.27 10.47
CA THR A 232 1.97 -11.84 9.73
C THR A 232 2.12 -12.16 8.24
N PRO A 233 1.11 -12.78 7.58
CA PRO A 233 1.22 -13.19 6.18
C PRO A 233 0.99 -12.08 5.16
N ALA A 234 0.24 -11.05 5.55
CA ALA A 234 -0.23 -10.00 4.67
C ALA A 234 -0.40 -8.68 5.44
N VAL A 235 0.57 -7.80 5.28
CA VAL A 235 0.56 -6.46 5.88
C VAL A 235 1.24 -5.49 4.91
N TYR A 236 0.75 -4.25 4.77
CA TYR A 236 1.54 -3.25 4.06
C TYR A 236 2.86 -3.04 4.78
N GLY A 237 3.96 -3.44 4.12
CA GLY A 237 5.28 -3.42 4.71
C GLY A 237 5.78 -1.99 4.98
N TYR A 238 6.46 -1.85 6.11
CA TYR A 238 7.16 -0.63 6.51
C TYR A 238 8.61 -0.99 6.79
N ALA A 239 9.51 -0.61 5.87
CA ALA A 239 10.93 -0.90 5.95
C ALA A 239 11.56 -0.41 7.26
N THR A 240 11.06 0.70 7.79
CA THR A 240 11.53 1.33 9.03
C THR A 240 11.50 0.41 10.25
N TYR A 241 10.65 -0.62 10.29
CA TYR A 241 10.66 -1.62 11.37
C TYR A 241 11.80 -2.65 11.25
N GLY A 242 12.57 -2.60 10.19
CA GLY A 242 13.83 -3.34 10.01
C GLY A 242 15.07 -2.56 10.43
N GLU A 243 14.98 -1.29 10.82
CA GLU A 243 16.13 -0.43 11.18
C GLU A 243 16.81 -0.87 12.48
N GLU A 244 18.09 -0.50 12.65
CA GLU A 244 18.90 -0.91 13.80
C GLU A 244 18.47 -0.32 15.14
N ASP A 245 17.76 0.81 15.11
CA ASP A 245 17.24 1.47 16.31
C ASP A 245 15.93 0.86 16.84
N MET A 246 15.35 -0.12 16.11
CA MET A 246 14.16 -0.84 16.59
C MET A 246 14.51 -1.77 17.76
N ARG A 247 13.67 -1.79 18.80
CA ARG A 247 13.80 -2.72 19.93
C ARG A 247 13.97 -4.18 19.48
N HIS A 248 13.18 -4.57 18.48
CA HIS A 248 13.28 -5.84 17.79
C HIS A 248 13.14 -5.59 16.29
N ARG A 249 14.19 -5.85 15.54
CA ARG A 249 14.16 -5.71 14.08
C ARG A 249 13.27 -6.78 13.47
N LEU A 250 12.31 -6.38 12.65
CA LEU A 250 11.51 -7.34 11.90
C LEU A 250 12.30 -7.89 10.71
N GLY A 251 12.09 -9.14 10.39
CA GLY A 251 12.41 -9.73 9.09
C GLY A 251 11.20 -9.62 8.16
N PHE A 252 11.47 -9.61 6.87
CA PHE A 252 10.44 -9.50 5.85
C PHE A 252 10.51 -10.66 4.87
N ALA A 253 9.38 -11.03 4.30
CA ALA A 253 9.26 -12.12 3.35
C ALA A 253 8.16 -11.84 2.34
N PRO A 254 8.13 -12.54 1.19
CA PRO A 254 7.06 -12.38 0.24
C PRO A 254 5.69 -12.69 0.84
N PHE A 255 4.65 -12.11 0.27
CA PHE A 255 3.27 -12.48 0.53
C PHE A 255 3.06 -14.00 0.40
N ALA A 256 2.33 -14.58 1.36
CA ALA A 256 2.09 -16.02 1.39
C ALA A 256 0.66 -16.35 0.93
N GLY A 257 0.47 -16.38 -0.40
CA GLY A 257 -0.81 -16.58 -1.05
C GLY A 257 -1.36 -18.00 -1.02
N LEU A 258 -2.53 -18.16 -1.62
CA LEU A 258 -3.29 -19.42 -1.70
C LEU A 258 -2.85 -20.32 -2.85
N GLU A 259 -2.36 -19.74 -3.95
CA GLU A 259 -1.97 -20.45 -5.17
C GLU A 259 -0.59 -20.02 -5.66
N ALA A 260 0.13 -20.96 -6.30
CA ALA A 260 1.43 -20.68 -6.88
C ALA A 260 1.31 -19.80 -8.15
N PRO A 261 2.20 -18.84 -8.36
CA PRO A 261 3.29 -18.46 -7.47
C PRO A 261 2.77 -17.68 -6.24
N TYR A 262 2.98 -18.22 -5.05
CA TYR A 262 2.36 -17.76 -3.81
C TYR A 262 2.64 -16.29 -3.44
N HIS A 263 3.72 -15.70 -3.95
CA HIS A 263 4.08 -14.31 -3.72
C HIS A 263 3.33 -13.31 -4.61
N ALA A 264 2.67 -13.78 -5.67
CA ALA A 264 2.04 -12.93 -6.67
C ALA A 264 0.68 -12.38 -6.22
N GLY A 265 0.29 -11.25 -6.76
CA GLY A 265 -1.06 -10.70 -6.64
C GLY A 265 -1.32 -9.89 -5.39
N SER A 266 -0.33 -9.69 -4.50
CA SER A 266 -0.52 -8.81 -3.35
C SER A 266 -0.94 -7.40 -3.78
N THR A 267 -1.81 -6.76 -3.00
CA THR A 267 -2.35 -5.44 -3.33
C THR A 267 -1.27 -4.38 -3.26
N ILE A 268 -0.99 -3.69 -4.38
CA ILE A 268 -0.04 -2.58 -4.37
C ILE A 268 -0.59 -1.41 -3.57
N GLY A 269 0.30 -0.73 -2.87
CA GLY A 269 0.13 0.54 -2.20
C GLY A 269 1.23 1.51 -2.64
N GLY A 270 1.66 2.35 -1.73
CA GLY A 270 2.62 3.42 -2.01
C GLY A 270 1.93 4.72 -2.35
N THR A 271 2.73 5.76 -2.51
CA THR A 271 2.21 7.11 -2.73
C THR A 271 2.95 7.83 -3.85
N ALA A 272 2.29 8.83 -4.44
CA ALA A 272 2.85 9.68 -5.49
C ALA A 272 2.66 11.15 -5.18
N LEU A 273 3.53 11.97 -5.76
CA LEU A 273 3.42 13.42 -5.79
C LEU A 273 2.46 13.83 -6.92
N GLY A 274 1.31 14.41 -6.57
CA GLY A 274 0.37 15.01 -7.52
C GLY A 274 0.55 16.52 -7.57
N LEU A 275 0.58 17.09 -8.77
CA LEU A 275 0.63 18.52 -8.99
C LEU A 275 -0.78 19.08 -9.03
N SER A 276 -1.13 19.96 -8.11
CA SER A 276 -2.43 20.63 -8.09
C SER A 276 -2.62 21.52 -9.33
N ALA A 277 -3.80 21.44 -9.95
CA ALA A 277 -4.17 22.36 -11.02
C ALA A 277 -4.31 23.82 -10.56
N SER A 278 -4.41 24.05 -9.24
CA SER A 278 -4.45 25.37 -8.60
C SER A 278 -3.14 25.76 -7.93
N ALA A 279 -2.02 25.10 -8.27
CA ALA A 279 -0.72 25.39 -7.68
C ALA A 279 -0.33 26.87 -7.88
N SER A 280 0.07 27.52 -6.79
CA SER A 280 0.41 28.95 -6.77
C SER A 280 1.71 29.29 -7.53
N ASP A 281 2.64 28.33 -7.60
CA ASP A 281 3.87 28.36 -8.37
C ASP A 281 4.08 27.00 -9.04
N ARG A 282 3.43 26.83 -10.19
CA ARG A 282 3.42 25.58 -10.95
C ARG A 282 4.81 25.12 -11.36
N ASP A 283 5.66 26.05 -11.83
CA ASP A 283 6.98 25.72 -12.36
C ASP A 283 7.93 25.28 -11.23
N MET A 284 7.86 25.95 -10.08
CA MET A 284 8.61 25.55 -8.90
C MET A 284 8.13 24.20 -8.35
N ALA A 285 6.83 23.97 -8.31
CA ALA A 285 6.26 22.68 -7.87
C ALA A 285 6.69 21.54 -8.80
N LEU A 286 6.65 21.75 -10.12
CA LEU A 286 7.11 20.76 -11.10
C LEU A 286 8.63 20.51 -11.01
N ALA A 287 9.42 21.56 -10.82
CA ALA A 287 10.87 21.42 -10.60
C ALA A 287 11.18 20.61 -9.34
N PHE A 288 10.41 20.81 -8.26
CA PHE A 288 10.54 20.02 -7.04
C PHE A 288 10.17 18.54 -7.27
N ILE A 289 9.06 18.26 -7.97
CA ILE A 289 8.66 16.89 -8.30
C ILE A 289 9.77 16.18 -9.09
N ARG A 290 10.33 16.83 -10.12
CA ARG A 290 11.47 16.32 -10.89
C ARG A 290 12.66 16.01 -9.99
N HIS A 291 13.03 16.93 -9.13
CA HIS A 291 14.16 16.78 -8.20
C HIS A 291 13.93 15.57 -7.25
N ALA A 292 12.75 15.46 -6.66
CA ALA A 292 12.42 14.36 -5.76
C ALA A 292 12.50 12.98 -6.46
N LEU A 293 12.01 12.87 -7.70
CA LEU A 293 12.16 11.65 -8.48
C LEU A 293 13.62 11.31 -8.79
N GLN A 294 14.44 12.30 -9.16
CA GLN A 294 15.85 12.10 -9.46
C GLN A 294 16.64 11.64 -8.22
N LEU A 295 16.30 12.10 -7.03
CA LEU A 295 16.90 11.63 -5.78
C LEU A 295 16.69 10.12 -5.56
N GLY A 296 15.55 9.56 -5.95
CA GLY A 296 15.31 8.11 -5.89
C GLY A 296 15.95 7.38 -7.07
N ILE A 297 15.62 7.77 -8.29
CA ILE A 297 15.97 7.03 -9.52
C ILE A 297 17.48 7.08 -9.80
N VAL A 298 18.12 8.23 -9.59
CA VAL A 298 19.54 8.46 -9.94
C VAL A 298 20.46 8.37 -8.73
N GLU A 299 20.11 9.08 -7.66
CA GLU A 299 20.99 9.24 -6.49
C GLU A 299 20.77 8.16 -5.41
N ARG A 300 19.68 7.40 -5.45
CA ARG A 300 19.31 6.35 -4.48
C ARG A 300 19.28 6.86 -3.04
N ARG A 301 18.66 8.00 -2.82
CA ARG A 301 18.69 8.69 -1.52
C ARG A 301 17.37 8.69 -0.77
N ILE A 302 16.26 8.29 -1.41
CA ILE A 302 14.95 8.27 -0.76
C ILE A 302 14.91 7.18 0.32
N GLY A 303 15.28 5.93 -0.03
CA GLY A 303 15.29 4.80 0.90
C GLY A 303 16.25 5.00 2.06
N ARG A 304 17.47 5.47 1.79
CA ARG A 304 18.51 5.70 2.82
C ARG A 304 18.07 6.61 3.96
N HIS A 305 17.03 7.41 3.78
CA HIS A 305 16.47 8.33 4.76
C HIS A 305 15.10 7.90 5.26
N HIS A 306 14.97 6.65 5.70
CA HIS A 306 13.75 6.07 6.25
C HIS A 306 12.62 5.90 5.24
N GLY A 307 12.89 6.12 3.94
CA GLY A 307 11.92 5.98 2.87
C GLY A 307 11.80 4.57 2.34
N GLN A 308 10.85 4.39 1.47
CA GLN A 308 10.56 3.13 0.78
C GLN A 308 10.26 3.48 -0.67
N ALA A 309 11.34 3.77 -1.43
CA ALA A 309 11.22 4.40 -2.74
C ALA A 309 10.44 3.55 -3.74
N ALA A 310 9.69 4.23 -4.63
CA ALA A 310 9.13 3.59 -5.83
C ALA A 310 10.20 3.31 -6.89
N ALA A 311 11.40 3.93 -6.78
CA ALA A 311 12.49 3.78 -7.72
C ALA A 311 13.13 2.38 -7.63
N ARG A 312 13.17 1.63 -8.75
CA ARG A 312 13.77 0.29 -8.83
C ARG A 312 15.23 0.26 -8.38
N ALA A 313 16.00 1.28 -8.74
CA ALA A 313 17.41 1.37 -8.39
C ALA A 313 17.69 1.28 -6.87
N GLU A 314 16.73 1.69 -6.03
CA GLU A 314 16.84 1.54 -4.59
C GLU A 314 16.45 0.15 -4.07
N TRP A 315 15.60 -0.58 -4.80
CA TRP A 315 15.29 -1.98 -4.48
C TRP A 315 16.43 -2.93 -4.84
N ASP A 316 17.24 -2.57 -5.82
CA ASP A 316 18.44 -3.31 -6.25
C ASP A 316 19.69 -2.93 -5.42
N ASP A 317 19.59 -1.95 -4.50
CA ASP A 317 20.70 -1.47 -3.69
C ASP A 317 20.88 -2.30 -2.42
N GLN A 318 21.97 -3.09 -2.37
CA GLN A 318 22.27 -3.98 -1.25
C GLN A 318 22.56 -3.24 0.07
N GLU A 319 23.03 -2.00 0.02
CA GLU A 319 23.27 -1.21 1.23
C GLU A 319 21.95 -0.77 1.85
N ILE A 320 20.99 -0.34 1.02
CA ILE A 320 19.63 -0.01 1.48
C ILE A 320 18.96 -1.26 2.05
N ASP A 321 19.05 -2.40 1.37
CA ASP A 321 18.48 -3.66 1.84
C ASP A 321 19.04 -4.06 3.23
N ARG A 322 20.35 -3.87 3.45
CA ARG A 322 20.99 -4.14 4.73
C ARG A 322 20.54 -3.19 5.84
N ILE A 323 20.32 -1.90 5.54
CA ILE A 323 19.80 -0.91 6.50
C ILE A 323 18.47 -1.39 7.07
N PHE A 324 17.59 -1.92 6.23
CA PHE A 324 16.24 -2.35 6.57
C PHE A 324 16.09 -3.85 6.81
N ASN A 325 17.17 -4.54 7.18
CA ASN A 325 17.16 -5.95 7.55
C ASN A 325 16.56 -6.88 6.48
N GLY A 326 16.86 -6.61 5.20
CA GLY A 326 16.38 -7.43 4.10
C GLY A 326 14.95 -7.11 3.66
N PHE A 327 14.47 -5.88 3.89
CA PHE A 327 13.11 -5.49 3.47
C PHE A 327 12.95 -5.55 1.95
N GLN A 328 13.89 -4.98 1.20
CA GLN A 328 13.81 -4.93 -0.26
C GLN A 328 13.87 -6.36 -0.83
N SER A 329 14.88 -7.13 -0.49
CA SER A 329 15.03 -8.51 -0.98
C SER A 329 13.88 -9.42 -0.53
N GLY A 330 13.41 -9.28 0.72
CA GLY A 330 12.30 -10.04 1.27
C GLY A 330 10.94 -9.73 0.63
N SER A 331 10.73 -8.51 0.16
CA SER A 331 9.45 -8.06 -0.42
C SER A 331 9.48 -7.98 -1.96
N TYR A 332 10.64 -8.11 -2.59
CA TYR A 332 10.88 -7.84 -4.01
C TYR A 332 9.89 -8.57 -4.93
N SER A 333 9.78 -9.89 -4.77
CA SER A 333 8.93 -10.70 -5.64
C SER A 333 7.44 -10.36 -5.51
N SER A 334 6.98 -10.02 -4.31
CA SER A 334 5.60 -9.54 -4.12
C SER A 334 5.39 -8.18 -4.74
N MET A 335 6.38 -7.29 -4.67
CA MET A 335 6.29 -5.96 -5.26
C MET A 335 6.31 -6.02 -6.80
N GLU A 336 7.18 -6.86 -7.40
CA GLU A 336 7.23 -7.06 -8.86
C GLU A 336 5.92 -7.59 -9.44
N THR A 337 5.22 -8.43 -8.70
CA THR A 337 3.99 -9.10 -9.15
C THR A 337 2.74 -8.57 -8.46
N ALA A 338 2.83 -7.37 -7.87
CA ALA A 338 1.72 -6.75 -7.15
C ALA A 338 0.55 -6.41 -8.08
N TRP A 339 -0.65 -6.50 -7.53
CA TRP A 339 -1.89 -6.21 -8.24
C TRP A 339 -2.36 -4.78 -7.97
N THR A 340 -2.78 -4.09 -9.04
CA THR A 340 -3.31 -2.73 -8.97
C THR A 340 -4.81 -2.74 -8.72
N ARG A 341 -5.26 -2.05 -7.69
CA ARG A 341 -6.69 -1.84 -7.37
C ARG A 341 -7.40 -1.06 -8.49
N PRO A 342 -8.71 -1.24 -8.69
CA PRO A 342 -9.52 -0.37 -9.56
C PRO A 342 -9.38 1.11 -9.18
N ARG A 343 -9.54 2.01 -10.16
CA ARG A 343 -9.27 3.44 -10.00
C ARG A 343 -10.39 4.34 -10.56
N TYR A 344 -11.55 3.77 -10.90
CA TYR A 344 -12.69 4.60 -11.35
C TYR A 344 -13.11 5.62 -10.28
N PRO A 345 -13.79 6.72 -10.64
CA PRO A 345 -14.04 7.84 -9.70
C PRO A 345 -14.71 7.45 -8.38
N GLY A 346 -15.57 6.44 -8.39
CA GLY A 346 -16.29 5.93 -7.20
C GLY A 346 -15.51 4.93 -6.34
N TYR A 347 -14.33 4.46 -6.80
CA TYR A 347 -13.62 3.37 -6.13
C TYR A 347 -13.16 3.70 -4.69
N PRO A 348 -12.65 4.90 -4.37
CA PRO A 348 -12.27 5.22 -2.99
C PRO A 348 -13.44 5.06 -2.00
N GLU A 349 -14.63 5.48 -2.38
CA GLU A 349 -15.83 5.31 -1.54
C GLU A 349 -16.29 3.86 -1.45
N PHE A 350 -16.23 3.11 -2.56
CA PHE A 350 -16.46 1.67 -2.55
C PHE A 350 -15.48 0.97 -1.60
N GLN A 351 -14.19 1.24 -1.72
CA GLN A 351 -13.13 0.63 -0.88
C GLN A 351 -13.36 0.90 0.60
N ARG A 352 -13.71 2.12 0.97
CA ARG A 352 -14.02 2.50 2.35
C ARG A 352 -15.19 1.69 2.90
N LYS A 353 -16.34 1.70 2.22
CA LYS A 353 -17.55 0.97 2.63
C LYS A 353 -17.32 -0.55 2.66
N ALA A 354 -16.63 -1.08 1.65
CA ALA A 354 -16.28 -2.50 1.58
C ALA A 354 -15.34 -2.90 2.74
N GLY A 355 -14.37 -2.04 3.08
CA GLY A 355 -13.49 -2.25 4.22
C GLY A 355 -14.25 -2.34 5.54
N GLU A 356 -15.16 -1.40 5.80
CA GLU A 356 -16.03 -1.41 6.99
C GLU A 356 -16.89 -2.67 7.06
N ALA A 357 -17.53 -3.04 5.94
CA ALA A 357 -18.38 -4.21 5.86
C ALA A 357 -17.59 -5.51 6.09
N MET A 358 -16.42 -5.66 5.45
CA MET A 358 -15.61 -6.87 5.58
C MET A 358 -15.02 -7.04 6.99
N ALA A 359 -14.52 -5.96 7.60
CA ALA A 359 -14.08 -5.99 8.99
C ALA A 359 -15.23 -6.41 9.92
N SER A 360 -16.41 -5.82 9.76
CA SER A 360 -17.61 -6.16 10.53
C SER A 360 -18.03 -7.62 10.33
N CYS A 361 -18.06 -8.11 9.09
CA CYS A 361 -18.41 -9.50 8.77
C CYS A 361 -17.46 -10.51 9.41
N LEU A 362 -16.14 -10.27 9.30
CA LEU A 362 -15.12 -11.14 9.89
C LEU A 362 -15.28 -11.20 11.42
N LEU A 363 -15.41 -10.04 12.07
CA LEU A 363 -15.54 -9.95 13.53
C LEU A 363 -16.84 -10.56 14.06
N ALA A 364 -17.91 -10.49 13.29
CA ALA A 364 -19.20 -11.11 13.62
C ALA A 364 -19.27 -12.60 13.28
N GLY A 365 -18.25 -13.19 12.66
CA GLY A 365 -18.28 -14.57 12.17
C GLY A 365 -19.33 -14.80 11.09
N ALA A 366 -19.61 -13.79 10.27
CA ALA A 366 -20.60 -13.90 9.19
C ALA A 366 -20.13 -14.94 8.16
N ASP A 367 -21.08 -15.69 7.60
CA ASP A 367 -20.78 -16.63 6.54
C ASP A 367 -20.39 -15.91 5.24
N VAL A 368 -19.77 -16.66 4.33
CA VAL A 368 -19.29 -16.17 3.04
C VAL A 368 -20.42 -15.58 2.18
N ALA A 369 -21.63 -16.19 2.22
CA ALA A 369 -22.74 -15.75 1.37
C ALA A 369 -23.22 -14.36 1.80
N LYS A 370 -23.32 -14.13 3.10
CA LYS A 370 -23.68 -12.83 3.69
C LYS A 370 -22.61 -11.78 3.38
N ALA A 371 -21.33 -12.09 3.60
CA ALA A 371 -20.24 -11.16 3.34
C ALA A 371 -20.15 -10.78 1.85
N HIS A 372 -20.27 -11.76 0.94
CA HIS A 372 -20.29 -11.50 -0.50
C HIS A 372 -21.49 -10.67 -0.92
N GLY A 373 -22.70 -11.00 -0.40
CA GLY A 373 -23.94 -10.23 -0.66
C GLY A 373 -23.78 -8.76 -0.28
N MET A 374 -23.29 -8.47 0.93
CA MET A 374 -23.03 -7.10 1.37
C MET A 374 -22.04 -6.36 0.46
N LEU A 375 -20.99 -7.05 0.00
CA LEU A 375 -20.02 -6.45 -0.90
C LEU A 375 -20.64 -6.12 -2.27
N CYS A 376 -21.48 -7.02 -2.81
CA CYS A 376 -22.24 -6.78 -4.04
C CYS A 376 -23.24 -5.63 -3.89
N ASP A 377 -23.92 -5.51 -2.76
CA ASP A 377 -24.86 -4.42 -2.49
C ASP A 377 -24.13 -3.06 -2.47
N ILE A 378 -22.97 -2.98 -1.81
CA ILE A 378 -22.12 -1.79 -1.78
C ILE A 378 -21.64 -1.43 -3.19
N ALA A 379 -21.35 -2.42 -4.03
CA ALA A 379 -20.96 -2.23 -5.43
C ALA A 379 -22.14 -1.85 -6.36
N GLY A 380 -23.38 -1.83 -5.85
CA GLY A 380 -24.57 -1.60 -6.66
C GLY A 380 -24.95 -2.79 -7.58
N LEU A 381 -24.43 -3.99 -7.30
CA LEU A 381 -24.68 -5.20 -8.09
C LEU A 381 -25.95 -5.95 -7.66
N GLY A 382 -26.45 -5.70 -6.45
CA GLY A 382 -27.60 -6.39 -5.87
C GLY A 382 -28.92 -6.12 -6.61
N VAL A 383 -29.06 -4.99 -7.31
CA VAL A 383 -30.28 -4.62 -8.04
C VAL A 383 -30.37 -5.30 -9.42
N ARG A 384 -29.25 -5.82 -9.97
CA ARG A 384 -29.21 -6.40 -11.33
C ARG A 384 -29.52 -7.90 -11.39
N ALA A 385 -29.44 -8.63 -10.30
CA ALA A 385 -29.80 -10.05 -10.25
C ALA A 385 -31.30 -10.32 -10.48
N GLY A 386 -32.16 -9.28 -10.40
CA GLY A 386 -33.60 -9.35 -10.64
C GLY A 386 -34.05 -8.90 -12.03
N ALA A 387 -33.16 -8.37 -12.88
CA ALA A 387 -33.52 -7.81 -14.19
C ALA A 387 -33.21 -8.72 -15.39
N ALA A 388 -32.67 -9.91 -15.14
CA ALA A 388 -32.47 -10.94 -16.16
C ALA A 388 -33.47 -12.09 -15.90
N ARG A 389 -34.71 -11.92 -16.36
CA ARG A 389 -35.68 -12.94 -16.68
C ARG A 389 -36.22 -12.70 -18.08
#